data_32f5f36a20cd1220762d6592d3e0d5e5
#
_entry.id   32f5f36a20cd1220762d6592d3e0d5e5
#
_cell.length_a   1.000
_cell.length_b   1.000
_cell.length_c   1.000
_cell.angle_alpha   90.00
_cell.angle_beta   90.00
_cell.angle_gamma   90.00
#
_symmetry.space_group_name_H-M   'P 1'
#
loop_
_entity.id
_entity.type
_entity.pdbx_description
1 polymer ?
#
loop_
_entity_poly.entity_id
_entity_poly.type
_entity_poly.pdbx_seq_one_letter_code
_entity_poly.pdbx_strand_id
1 'polypeptide(L)'
;VQVRIVVSQESNNAIATASAKHHYGRLIDAGAEVWEYPGAVVHAKLVVADDTVQFGTLNFDAWALYRDFEVSMIAESAELAALFEERIFGPDIARSVPGEPPSGFGDTTTSWIADKLAYFF
;
A
#
# COMPACT_ATOMS: atom_id res chain seq x y z
N VAL A 1 -5.73 4.30 16.89
CA VAL A 1 -5.58 3.13 15.99
C VAL A 1 -4.19 3.18 15.40
N GLN A 2 -3.43 2.09 15.48
CA GLN A 2 -2.16 1.95 14.79
C GLN A 2 -2.44 1.42 13.38
N VAL A 3 -1.91 2.08 12.36
CA VAL A 3 -2.03 1.67 10.95
C VAL A 3 -0.64 1.41 10.40
N ARG A 4 -0.44 0.23 9.80
CA ARG A 4 0.79 -0.15 9.11
C ARG A 4 0.47 -0.49 7.68
N ILE A 5 1.22 0.08 6.75
CA ILE A 5 1.02 -0.09 5.30
C ILE A 5 2.31 -0.63 4.71
N VAL A 6 2.23 -1.76 4.03
CA VAL A 6 3.36 -2.35 3.30
C VAL A 6 3.10 -2.20 1.81
N VAL A 7 4.04 -1.58 1.12
CA VAL A 7 3.99 -1.35 -0.33
C VAL A 7 5.28 -1.80 -0.99
N SER A 8 5.27 -1.95 -2.30
CA SER A 8 6.50 -2.22 -3.05
C SER A 8 7.38 -0.97 -3.06
N GLN A 9 8.67 -1.12 -2.80
CA GLN A 9 9.64 -0.05 -2.96
C GLN A 9 9.76 0.38 -4.42
N GLU A 10 9.72 -0.60 -5.31
CA GLU A 10 9.72 -0.41 -6.77
C GLU A 10 8.60 -1.22 -7.41
N SER A 11 8.05 -0.73 -8.48
CA SER A 11 7.11 -1.46 -9.31
C SER A 11 7.50 -1.33 -10.79
N ASN A 12 6.92 -2.18 -11.63
CA ASN A 12 7.04 -2.08 -13.07
C ASN A 12 6.30 -0.84 -13.67
N ASN A 13 5.59 -0.10 -12.85
CA ASN A 13 4.90 1.14 -13.20
C ASN A 13 5.44 2.31 -12.37
N ALA A 14 6.38 3.07 -12.93
CA ALA A 14 7.01 4.21 -12.27
C ALA A 14 6.01 5.32 -11.92
N ILE A 15 4.95 5.50 -12.70
CA ILE A 15 3.90 6.50 -12.43
C ILE A 15 3.13 6.09 -11.19
N ALA A 16 2.74 4.82 -11.06
CA ALA A 16 2.03 4.33 -9.89
C ALA A 16 2.90 4.46 -8.62
N THR A 17 4.20 4.15 -8.71
CA THR A 17 5.13 4.31 -7.60
C THR A 17 5.25 5.78 -7.17
N ALA A 18 5.42 6.70 -8.11
CA ALA A 18 5.54 8.12 -7.82
C ALA A 18 4.23 8.70 -7.24
N SER A 19 3.08 8.28 -7.77
CA SER A 19 1.76 8.64 -7.24
C SER A 19 1.58 8.14 -5.80
N ALA A 20 1.90 6.89 -5.53
CA ALA A 20 1.82 6.33 -4.18
C ALA A 20 2.67 7.14 -3.18
N LYS A 21 3.91 7.48 -3.55
CA LYS A 21 4.81 8.28 -2.71
C LYS A 21 4.28 9.69 -2.43
N HIS A 22 3.51 10.27 -3.34
CA HIS A 22 2.86 11.56 -3.13
C HIS A 22 1.95 11.58 -1.88
N HIS A 23 1.36 10.45 -1.55
CA HIS A 23 0.44 10.32 -0.41
C HIS A 23 1.13 10.01 0.92
N TYR A 24 2.41 9.61 0.93
CA TYR A 24 3.12 9.18 2.14
C TYR A 24 3.13 10.25 3.24
N GLY A 25 3.40 11.51 2.89
CA GLY A 25 3.42 12.59 3.87
C GLY A 25 2.10 12.69 4.64
N ARG A 26 0.97 12.66 3.93
CA ARG A 26 -0.36 12.73 4.56
C ARG A 26 -0.68 11.52 5.44
N LEU A 27 -0.24 10.33 5.03
CA LEU A 27 -0.43 9.10 5.80
C LEU A 27 0.41 9.12 7.07
N ILE A 28 1.67 9.51 6.97
CA ILE A 28 2.61 9.60 8.09
C ILE A 28 2.16 10.69 9.08
N ASP A 29 1.75 11.84 8.59
CA ASP A 29 1.22 12.94 9.42
C ASP A 29 -0.07 12.53 10.16
N ALA A 30 -0.86 11.61 9.58
CA ALA A 30 -2.02 11.02 10.21
C ALA A 30 -1.68 9.89 11.22
N GLY A 31 -0.40 9.56 11.38
CA GLY A 31 0.09 8.56 12.32
C GLY A 31 0.20 7.14 11.76
N ALA A 32 0.13 6.96 10.44
CA ALA A 32 0.39 5.67 9.81
C ALA A 32 1.89 5.41 9.64
N GLU A 33 2.28 4.15 9.73
CA GLU A 33 3.60 3.68 9.35
C GLU A 33 3.55 3.16 7.92
N VAL A 34 4.41 3.69 7.05
CA VAL A 34 4.56 3.21 5.66
C VAL A 34 5.89 2.46 5.55
N TRP A 35 5.82 1.26 5.00
CA TRP A 35 6.94 0.35 4.85
C TRP A 35 7.12 -0.03 3.38
N GLU A 36 8.30 0.19 2.82
CA GLU A 36 8.65 -0.16 1.45
C GLU A 36 9.40 -1.49 1.40
N TYR A 37 8.77 -2.50 0.79
CA TYR A 37 9.36 -3.82 0.61
C TYR A 37 10.33 -3.80 -0.60
N PRO A 38 11.63 -4.12 -0.40
CA PRO A 38 12.63 -4.05 -1.46
C PRO A 38 12.68 -5.31 -2.32
N GLY A 39 13.11 -5.16 -3.57
CA GLY A 39 13.55 -6.23 -4.45
C GLY A 39 12.44 -7.10 -5.05
N ALA A 40 11.16 -6.85 -4.75
CA ALA A 40 10.04 -7.54 -5.36
C ALA A 40 8.78 -6.68 -5.37
N VAL A 41 7.87 -6.96 -6.29
CA VAL A 41 6.55 -6.34 -6.30
C VAL A 41 5.64 -7.06 -5.30
N VAL A 42 5.18 -6.35 -4.28
CA VAL A 42 4.13 -6.83 -3.38
C VAL A 42 2.81 -6.81 -4.14
N HIS A 43 2.30 -7.98 -4.48
CA HIS A 43 1.03 -8.11 -5.23
C HIS A 43 -0.13 -8.60 -4.37
N ALA A 44 0.06 -8.75 -3.07
CA ALA A 44 -0.99 -9.08 -2.13
C ALA A 44 -1.95 -7.90 -1.97
N LYS A 45 -3.25 -8.16 -2.02
CA LYS A 45 -4.32 -7.24 -1.69
C LYS A 45 -4.97 -7.75 -0.42
N LEU A 46 -4.47 -7.28 0.71
CA LEU A 46 -4.78 -7.81 2.02
C LEU A 46 -4.92 -6.68 3.03
N VAL A 47 -5.98 -6.75 3.83
CA VAL A 47 -6.19 -5.89 4.98
C VAL A 47 -6.46 -6.76 6.19
N VAL A 48 -5.87 -6.42 7.32
CA VAL A 48 -6.21 -6.95 8.63
C VAL A 48 -6.63 -5.77 9.52
N ALA A 49 -7.83 -5.85 10.08
CA ALA A 49 -8.38 -4.86 10.98
C ALA A 49 -8.99 -5.57 12.20
N ASP A 50 -8.27 -5.55 13.31
CA ASP A 50 -8.59 -6.34 14.50
C ASP A 50 -8.75 -7.84 14.11
N ASP A 51 -9.94 -8.41 14.26
CA ASP A 51 -10.24 -9.81 13.92
C ASP A 51 -10.81 -9.97 12.50
N THR A 52 -10.91 -8.89 11.73
CA THR A 52 -11.42 -8.91 10.37
C THR A 52 -10.28 -8.94 9.37
N VAL A 53 -10.36 -9.83 8.40
CA VAL A 53 -9.43 -9.90 7.27
C VAL A 53 -10.17 -9.72 5.96
N GLN A 54 -9.59 -8.92 5.06
CA GLN A 54 -10.01 -8.81 3.68
C GLN A 54 -8.86 -9.21 2.77
N PHE A 55 -9.13 -10.02 1.76
CA PHE A 55 -8.15 -10.39 0.74
C PHE A 55 -8.86 -10.70 -0.59
N GLY A 56 -8.15 -10.51 -1.68
CA GLY A 56 -8.74 -10.71 -3.01
C GLY A 56 -7.93 -10.07 -4.12
N THR A 57 -8.63 -9.57 -5.13
CA THR A 57 -8.03 -8.95 -6.31
C THR A 57 -8.03 -7.41 -6.24
N LEU A 58 -8.83 -6.82 -5.32
CA LEU A 58 -9.04 -5.39 -5.20
C LEU A 58 -7.76 -4.63 -4.78
N ASN A 59 -7.21 -3.85 -5.69
CA ASN A 59 -6.21 -2.84 -5.35
C ASN A 59 -6.87 -1.63 -4.69
N PHE A 60 -6.11 -0.90 -3.85
CA PHE A 60 -6.56 0.39 -3.30
C PHE A 60 -6.17 1.54 -4.24
N ASP A 61 -6.63 1.46 -5.48
CA ASP A 61 -6.46 2.50 -6.48
C ASP A 61 -7.80 2.90 -7.13
N ALA A 62 -7.80 4.01 -7.87
CA ALA A 62 -9.03 4.53 -8.47
C ALA A 62 -9.62 3.61 -9.55
N TRP A 63 -8.77 2.83 -10.25
CA TRP A 63 -9.23 1.91 -11.27
C TRP A 63 -9.98 0.73 -10.66
N ALA A 64 -9.37 0.06 -9.70
CA ALA A 64 -9.98 -1.07 -9.01
C ALA A 64 -11.26 -0.67 -8.26
N LEU A 65 -11.27 0.53 -7.66
CA LEU A 65 -12.44 0.99 -6.90
C LEU A 65 -13.63 1.44 -7.77
N TYR A 66 -13.40 1.92 -9.00
CA TYR A 66 -14.44 2.56 -9.78
C TYR A 66 -14.68 1.98 -11.18
N ARG A 67 -13.79 1.14 -11.70
CA ARG A 67 -13.81 0.70 -13.10
C ARG A 67 -13.65 -0.79 -13.30
N ASP A 68 -12.89 -1.48 -12.44
CA ASP A 68 -12.61 -2.89 -12.61
C ASP A 68 -13.64 -3.77 -11.89
N PHE A 69 -13.81 -4.98 -12.37
CA PHE A 69 -14.56 -6.00 -11.65
C PHE A 69 -13.60 -6.77 -10.74
N GLU A 70 -13.79 -6.61 -9.45
CA GLU A 70 -12.93 -7.18 -8.42
C GLU A 70 -13.69 -8.17 -7.54
N VAL A 71 -12.96 -9.12 -6.98
CA VAL A 71 -13.48 -10.07 -6.01
C VAL A 71 -12.67 -9.98 -4.74
N SER A 72 -13.35 -9.74 -3.64
CA SER A 72 -12.75 -9.77 -2.30
C SER A 72 -13.52 -10.70 -1.39
N MET A 73 -12.81 -11.39 -0.54
CA MET A 73 -13.34 -12.13 0.60
C MET A 73 -13.13 -11.33 1.88
N ILE A 74 -14.13 -11.31 2.72
CA ILE A 74 -14.06 -10.73 4.07
C ILE A 74 -14.41 -11.85 5.04
N ALA A 75 -13.59 -12.03 6.06
CA ALA A 75 -13.80 -13.01 7.11
C ALA A 75 -13.54 -12.39 8.48
N GLU A 76 -14.38 -12.70 9.45
CA GLU A 76 -14.16 -12.41 10.87
C GLU A 76 -13.55 -13.63 11.52
N SER A 77 -12.24 -13.57 11.82
CA SER A 77 -11.48 -14.66 12.42
C SER A 77 -10.19 -14.14 13.02
N ALA A 78 -10.13 -14.11 14.35
CA ALA A 78 -8.91 -13.77 15.10
C ALA A 78 -7.74 -14.70 14.74
N GLU A 79 -8.01 -16.00 14.50
CA GLU A 79 -6.99 -16.97 14.10
C GLU A 79 -6.39 -16.63 12.74
N LEU A 80 -7.24 -16.29 11.76
CA LEU A 80 -6.79 -15.92 10.42
C LEU A 80 -6.07 -14.57 10.44
N ALA A 81 -6.54 -13.59 11.21
CA ALA A 81 -5.89 -12.31 11.41
C ALA A 81 -4.48 -12.50 12.01
N ALA A 82 -4.35 -13.29 13.06
CA ALA A 82 -3.06 -13.62 13.67
C ALA A 82 -2.14 -14.35 12.70
N LEU A 83 -2.65 -15.28 11.89
CA LEU A 83 -1.88 -15.99 10.88
C LEU A 83 -1.31 -15.04 9.82
N PHE A 84 -2.10 -14.07 9.35
CA PHE A 84 -1.65 -13.08 8.37
C PHE A 84 -0.61 -12.12 8.95
N GLU A 85 -0.79 -11.71 10.21
CA GLU A 85 0.22 -10.92 10.92
C GLU A 85 1.54 -11.69 11.05
N GLU A 86 1.49 -12.95 11.51
CA GLU A 86 2.70 -13.77 11.72
C GLU A 86 3.39 -14.14 10.42
N ARG A 87 2.65 -14.50 9.37
CA ARG A 87 3.21 -15.11 8.18
C ARG A 87 3.44 -14.14 7.02
N ILE A 88 2.77 -13.00 7.02
CA ILE A 88 2.85 -12.02 5.94
C ILE A 88 3.36 -10.69 6.48
N PHE A 89 2.57 -9.95 7.26
CA PHE A 89 2.93 -8.60 7.67
C PHE A 89 4.22 -8.53 8.50
N GLY A 90 4.38 -9.39 9.49
CA GLY A 90 5.58 -9.40 10.34
C GLY A 90 6.86 -9.62 9.54
N PRO A 91 6.98 -10.70 8.75
CA PRO A 91 8.14 -10.95 7.89
C PRO A 91 8.37 -9.88 6.83
N ASP A 92 7.30 -9.34 6.24
CA ASP A 92 7.43 -8.32 5.19
C ASP A 92 7.91 -6.98 5.77
N ILE A 93 7.36 -6.54 6.91
CA ILE A 93 7.83 -5.35 7.63
C ILE A 93 9.29 -5.52 8.07
N ALA A 94 9.66 -6.70 8.58
CA ALA A 94 11.04 -6.96 9.02
C ALA A 94 12.07 -6.85 7.89
N ARG A 95 11.66 -7.00 6.63
CA ARG A 95 12.50 -6.86 5.43
C ARG A 95 12.39 -5.49 4.79
N SER A 96 11.38 -4.73 5.14
CA SER A 96 11.08 -3.43 4.56
C SER A 96 11.93 -2.33 5.16
N VAL A 97 12.02 -1.21 4.43
CA VAL A 97 12.57 0.04 4.92
C VAL A 97 11.43 1.03 5.16
N PRO A 98 11.57 1.98 6.09
CA PRO A 98 10.58 3.04 6.26
C PRO A 98 10.37 3.81 4.96
N GLY A 99 9.11 4.01 4.58
CA GLY A 99 8.75 4.84 3.45
C GLY A 99 8.94 6.31 3.77
N GLU A 100 9.57 7.03 2.87
CA GLU A 100 9.82 8.47 3.02
C GLU A 100 9.00 9.26 1.99
N PRO A 101 8.38 10.39 2.39
CA PRO A 101 7.72 11.26 1.45
C PRO A 101 8.74 11.87 0.49
N PRO A 102 8.33 12.21 -0.75
CA PRO A 102 9.21 12.88 -1.71
C PRO A 102 9.82 14.14 -1.11
N SER A 103 11.13 14.28 -1.20
CA SER A 103 11.88 15.42 -0.69
C SER A 103 12.52 16.20 -1.84
N GLY A 104 12.47 17.53 -1.77
CA GLY A 104 13.00 18.41 -2.82
C GLY A 104 11.97 18.76 -3.90
N PHE A 105 12.26 19.86 -4.61
CA PHE A 105 11.31 20.43 -5.59
C PHE A 105 11.03 19.48 -6.77
N GLY A 106 12.06 18.80 -7.28
CA GLY A 106 11.92 17.87 -8.42
C GLY A 106 11.06 16.66 -8.08
N ASP A 107 11.34 16.02 -6.95
CA ASP A 107 10.61 14.81 -6.52
C ASP A 107 9.16 15.11 -6.19
N THR A 108 8.90 16.22 -5.49
CA THR A 108 7.53 16.65 -5.13
C THR A 108 6.72 16.99 -6.38
N THR A 109 7.32 17.68 -7.36
CA THR A 109 6.64 18.04 -8.61
C THR A 109 6.36 16.78 -9.44
N THR A 110 7.32 15.87 -9.56
CA THR A 110 7.17 14.62 -10.30
C THR A 110 6.09 13.75 -9.68
N SER A 111 6.08 13.60 -8.37
CA SER A 111 5.07 12.80 -7.66
C SER A 111 3.67 13.41 -7.77
N TRP A 112 3.54 14.74 -7.73
CA TRP A 112 2.26 15.42 -7.94
C TRP A 112 1.73 15.24 -9.37
N ILE A 113 2.60 15.37 -10.39
CA ILE A 113 2.21 15.12 -11.78
C ILE A 113 1.80 13.66 -11.97
N ALA A 114 2.57 12.71 -11.41
CA ALA A 114 2.26 11.30 -11.47
C ALA A 114 0.92 10.96 -10.81
N ASP A 115 0.60 11.59 -9.68
CA ASP A 115 -0.70 11.44 -9.02
C ASP A 115 -1.88 11.89 -9.93
N LYS A 116 -1.72 12.99 -10.63
CA LYS A 116 -2.75 13.44 -11.58
C LYS A 116 -2.86 12.54 -12.80
N LEU A 117 -1.76 12.02 -13.29
CA LEU A 117 -1.74 11.10 -14.44
C LEU A 117 -2.24 9.70 -14.07
N ALA A 118 -1.98 9.20 -12.87
CA ALA A 118 -2.43 7.88 -12.42
C ALA A 118 -3.97 7.73 -12.42
N TYR A 119 -4.71 8.83 -12.43
CA TYR A 119 -6.16 8.80 -12.60
C TYR A 119 -6.61 8.45 -14.04
N PHE A 120 -5.72 8.62 -15.03
CA PHE A 120 -6.03 8.39 -16.46
C PHE A 120 -5.46 7.06 -16.98
N PHE A 121 -4.55 6.46 -16.27
CA PHE A 121 -3.85 5.20 -16.60
C PHE A 121 -4.04 4.15 -15.53
#